data_1eacf63ed9aa7b38f6e2e8a2a0c32f19
#
_entry.id   1eacf63ed9aa7b38f6e2e8a2a0c32f19
#
_cell.length_a   1.000
_cell.length_b   1.000
_cell.length_c   1.000
_cell.angle_alpha   90.00
_cell.angle_beta   90.00
_cell.angle_gamma   90.00
#
_symmetry.space_group_name_H-M   'P 1'
#
loop_
_entity.id
_entity.type
_entity.pdbx_description
1 polymer ?
#
loop_
_entity_poly.entity_id
_entity_poly.type
_entity_poly.pdbx_seq_one_letter_code
_entity_poly.pdbx_strand_id
1 'polypeptide(L)'
;FAFTVVLQKGYTWQTALAAVFVEGLIFILLSLINVREAIFNAIPKNLKAATSVGIGLFIAFICLQNAHIIVNDDATLVALGNVKSAPVALALIGTIITIALVARKVRGALLWGILATWVLGIVCQLTGLYVVNPDAGAYSLIPTAIVSAPPSIMPVFAKMSFSGLHILDFLVVVFSFLFVDLFD
;
A
#
# COMPACT_ATOMS: atom_id res chain seq x y z
N PHE A 1 -5.82 5.18 -3.25
CA PHE A 1 -6.79 5.34 -4.32
C PHE A 1 -8.21 5.06 -3.82
N ALA A 2 -8.55 3.77 -3.51
CA ALA A 2 -9.89 3.39 -3.06
C ALA A 2 -10.36 4.23 -1.84
N PHE A 3 -9.49 4.49 -0.87
CA PHE A 3 -9.82 5.32 0.29
C PHE A 3 -10.25 6.74 -0.12
N THR A 4 -9.49 7.42 -0.97
CA THR A 4 -9.77 8.82 -1.31
C THR A 4 -10.99 8.95 -2.22
N VAL A 5 -11.09 8.11 -3.25
CA VAL A 5 -12.16 8.24 -4.26
C VAL A 5 -13.46 7.63 -3.77
N VAL A 6 -13.41 6.44 -3.16
CA VAL A 6 -14.62 5.72 -2.77
C VAL A 6 -15.07 6.15 -1.36
N LEU A 7 -14.17 6.13 -0.36
CA LEU A 7 -14.56 6.38 1.03
C LEU A 7 -14.70 7.86 1.36
N GLN A 8 -13.78 8.72 0.89
CA GLN A 8 -13.86 10.15 1.20
C GLN A 8 -14.80 10.92 0.27
N LYS A 9 -14.75 10.67 -1.06
CA LYS A 9 -15.60 11.38 -2.04
C LYS A 9 -16.93 10.70 -2.29
N GLY A 10 -17.17 9.49 -1.78
CA GLY A 10 -18.44 8.77 -1.91
C GLY A 10 -18.77 8.26 -3.30
N TYR A 11 -17.80 8.22 -4.21
CA TYR A 11 -17.98 7.64 -5.54
C TYR A 11 -18.02 6.11 -5.48
N THR A 12 -18.71 5.51 -6.45
CA THR A 12 -18.74 4.05 -6.56
C THR A 12 -17.36 3.51 -6.98
N TRP A 13 -17.05 2.28 -6.61
CA TRP A 13 -15.81 1.63 -7.04
C TRP A 13 -15.71 1.47 -8.56
N GLN A 14 -16.86 1.38 -9.27
CA GLN A 14 -16.92 1.35 -10.73
C GLN A 14 -16.43 2.67 -11.36
N THR A 15 -16.78 3.79 -10.73
CA THR A 15 -16.32 5.12 -11.12
C THR A 15 -14.82 5.29 -10.86
N ALA A 16 -14.34 4.78 -9.74
CA ALA A 16 -12.92 4.75 -9.43
C ALA A 16 -12.14 3.91 -10.46
N LEU A 17 -12.67 2.76 -10.85
CA LEU A 17 -12.09 1.91 -11.88
C LEU A 17 -12.03 2.61 -13.25
N ALA A 18 -13.07 3.39 -13.61
CA ALA A 18 -13.08 4.19 -14.82
C ALA A 18 -11.99 5.28 -14.79
N ALA A 19 -11.76 5.92 -13.65
CA ALA A 19 -10.71 6.93 -13.50
C ALA A 19 -9.31 6.34 -13.70
N VAL A 20 -9.02 5.19 -13.10
CA VAL A 20 -7.74 4.47 -13.31
C VAL A 20 -7.57 4.05 -14.76
N PHE A 21 -8.62 3.58 -15.41
CA PHE A 21 -8.55 3.19 -16.82
C PHE A 21 -8.23 4.37 -17.74
N VAL A 22 -8.90 5.51 -17.56
CA VAL A 22 -8.64 6.73 -18.34
C VAL A 22 -7.23 7.27 -18.07
N GLU A 23 -6.82 7.30 -16.80
CA GLU A 23 -5.47 7.68 -16.39
C GLU A 23 -4.42 6.80 -17.07
N GLY A 24 -4.56 5.46 -17.01
CA GLY A 24 -3.65 4.52 -17.66
C GLY A 24 -3.56 4.71 -19.17
N LEU A 25 -4.67 5.04 -19.87
CA LEU A 25 -4.63 5.36 -21.30
C LEU A 25 -3.85 6.64 -21.57
N ILE A 26 -4.06 7.69 -20.77
CA ILE A 26 -3.30 8.94 -20.87
C ILE A 26 -1.82 8.68 -20.61
N PHE A 27 -1.50 7.90 -19.58
CA PHE A 27 -0.13 7.53 -19.23
C PHE A 27 0.59 6.79 -20.38
N ILE A 28 -0.06 5.82 -21.02
CA ILE A 28 0.46 5.11 -22.18
C ILE A 28 0.75 6.11 -23.31
N LEU A 29 -0.18 7.01 -23.58
CA LEU A 29 -0.04 8.00 -24.65
C LEU A 29 1.13 8.96 -24.39
N LEU A 30 1.26 9.47 -23.17
CA LEU A 30 2.38 10.31 -22.74
C LEU A 30 3.73 9.57 -22.79
N SER A 31 3.73 8.28 -22.51
CA SER A 31 4.91 7.43 -22.58
C SER A 31 5.35 7.21 -24.03
N LEU A 32 4.40 6.98 -24.95
CA LEU A 32 4.69 6.78 -26.37
C LEU A 32 5.30 8.02 -27.05
N ILE A 33 4.91 9.21 -26.63
CA ILE A 33 5.43 10.47 -27.18
C ILE A 33 6.61 11.04 -26.36
N ASN A 34 7.19 10.25 -25.45
CA ASN A 34 8.33 10.59 -24.58
C ASN A 34 8.13 11.85 -23.71
N VAL A 35 6.91 12.31 -23.53
CA VAL A 35 6.59 13.47 -22.68
C VAL A 35 6.88 13.14 -21.20
N ARG A 36 6.64 11.90 -20.77
CA ARG A 36 7.01 11.44 -19.44
C ARG A 36 8.50 11.69 -19.14
N GLU A 37 9.38 11.29 -20.06
CA GLU A 37 10.82 11.47 -19.88
C GLU A 37 11.20 12.97 -19.88
N ALA A 38 10.58 13.76 -20.73
CA ALA A 38 10.82 15.21 -20.78
C ALA A 38 10.41 15.90 -19.47
N ILE A 39 9.21 15.58 -18.91
CA ILE A 39 8.75 16.10 -17.63
C ILE A 39 9.70 15.65 -16.52
N PHE A 40 10.02 14.37 -16.47
CA PHE A 40 10.92 13.84 -15.45
C PHE A 40 12.30 14.51 -15.51
N ASN A 41 12.87 14.71 -16.69
CA ASN A 41 14.16 15.36 -16.86
C ASN A 41 14.15 16.85 -16.55
N ALA A 42 13.02 17.53 -16.67
CA ALA A 42 12.86 18.93 -16.28
C ALA A 42 12.90 19.15 -14.76
N ILE A 43 12.65 18.11 -13.96
CA ILE A 43 12.65 18.21 -12.50
C ILE A 43 14.10 18.27 -11.97
N PRO A 44 14.45 19.25 -11.11
CA PRO A 44 15.77 19.33 -10.49
C PRO A 44 16.15 18.06 -9.71
N LYS A 45 17.40 17.64 -9.76
CA LYS A 45 17.89 16.42 -9.10
C LYS A 45 17.58 16.38 -7.60
N ASN A 46 17.70 17.53 -6.92
CA ASN A 46 17.43 17.63 -5.49
C ASN A 46 15.94 17.37 -5.18
N LEU A 47 15.04 17.82 -6.05
CA LEU A 47 13.61 17.60 -5.88
C LEU A 47 13.25 16.13 -6.11
N LYS A 48 13.86 15.47 -7.10
CA LYS A 48 13.71 14.01 -7.32
C LYS A 48 14.13 13.22 -6.08
N ALA A 49 15.30 13.55 -5.51
CA ALA A 49 15.79 12.89 -4.31
C ALA A 49 14.85 13.12 -3.12
N ALA A 50 14.36 14.36 -2.92
CA ALA A 50 13.42 14.69 -1.86
C ALA A 50 12.08 13.91 -2.02
N THR A 51 11.55 13.82 -3.25
CA THR A 51 10.33 13.05 -3.54
C THR A 51 10.51 11.57 -3.20
N SER A 52 11.63 10.96 -3.62
CA SER A 52 11.91 9.54 -3.31
C SER A 52 11.99 9.29 -1.79
N VAL A 53 12.61 10.20 -1.04
CA VAL A 53 12.65 10.12 0.43
C VAL A 53 11.25 10.28 1.02
N GLY A 54 10.45 11.23 0.50
CA GLY A 54 9.08 11.47 0.93
C GLY A 54 8.18 10.25 0.71
N ILE A 55 8.27 9.61 -0.45
CA ILE A 55 7.54 8.35 -0.75
C ILE A 55 7.97 7.25 0.23
N GLY A 56 9.28 7.09 0.45
CA GLY A 56 9.78 6.10 1.40
C GLY A 56 9.27 6.30 2.82
N LEU A 57 9.25 7.54 3.32
CA LEU A 57 8.71 7.88 4.63
C LEU A 57 7.19 7.66 4.71
N PHE A 58 6.47 8.00 3.64
CA PHE A 58 5.03 7.76 3.56
C PHE A 58 4.70 6.27 3.62
N ILE A 59 5.40 5.44 2.84
CA ILE A 59 5.23 3.97 2.88
C ILE A 59 5.56 3.44 4.28
N ALA A 60 6.65 3.89 4.89
CA ALA A 60 7.03 3.50 6.25
C ALA A 60 5.92 3.86 7.26
N PHE A 61 5.34 5.05 7.16
CA PHE A 61 4.24 5.48 8.03
C PHE A 61 3.00 4.59 7.87
N ILE A 62 2.58 4.31 6.63
CA ILE A 62 1.45 3.40 6.35
C ILE A 62 1.72 1.99 6.91
N CYS A 63 2.95 1.48 6.74
CA CYS A 63 3.31 0.18 7.30
C CYS A 63 3.24 0.16 8.83
N LEU A 64 3.68 1.23 9.50
CA LEU A 64 3.59 1.36 10.96
C LEU A 64 2.14 1.44 11.45
N GLN A 65 1.25 2.09 10.68
CA GLN A 65 -0.19 2.09 10.96
C GLN A 65 -0.82 0.71 10.79
N ASN A 66 -0.53 0.03 9.67
CA ASN A 66 -1.04 -1.32 9.42
C ASN A 66 -0.54 -2.35 10.44
N ALA A 67 0.65 -2.15 10.99
CA ALA A 67 1.21 -2.95 12.06
C ALA A 67 0.65 -2.57 13.45
N HIS A 68 -0.24 -1.58 13.55
CA HIS A 68 -0.77 -1.02 14.80
C HIS A 68 0.31 -0.51 15.76
N ILE A 69 1.51 -0.19 15.25
CA ILE A 69 2.57 0.49 16.01
C ILE A 69 2.20 1.95 16.20
N ILE A 70 1.67 2.57 15.14
CA ILE A 70 1.07 3.90 15.16
C ILE A 70 -0.45 3.74 15.02
N VAL A 71 -1.21 4.36 15.91
CA VAL A 71 -2.67 4.37 15.91
C VAL A 71 -3.21 5.79 15.84
N ASN A 72 -4.47 5.95 15.42
CA ASN A 72 -5.12 7.24 15.41
C ASN A 72 -5.37 7.74 16.85
N ASP A 73 -5.19 9.04 17.05
CA ASP A 73 -5.51 9.73 18.29
C ASP A 73 -6.13 11.09 17.95
N ASP A 74 -7.28 11.39 18.54
CA ASP A 74 -8.05 12.59 18.19
C ASP A 74 -7.38 13.89 18.68
N ALA A 75 -6.51 13.82 19.68
CA ALA A 75 -5.83 15.00 20.23
C ALA A 75 -4.50 15.29 19.50
N THR A 76 -3.72 14.24 19.17
CA THR A 76 -2.38 14.36 18.60
C THR A 76 -2.26 13.84 17.17
N LEU A 77 -3.39 13.44 16.56
CA LEU A 77 -3.53 12.78 15.25
C LEU A 77 -2.96 11.36 15.23
N VAL A 78 -1.87 11.12 15.93
CA VAL A 78 -1.22 9.81 16.01
C VAL A 78 -0.68 9.58 17.42
N ALA A 79 -0.79 8.33 17.90
CA ALA A 79 -0.23 7.88 19.15
C ALA A 79 0.48 6.53 18.98
N LEU A 80 1.28 6.16 19.97
CA LEU A 80 1.90 4.85 20.01
C LEU A 80 0.85 3.80 20.39
N GLY A 81 0.71 2.78 19.57
CA GLY A 81 -0.17 1.65 19.83
C GLY A 81 0.30 0.77 20.99
N ASN A 82 -0.48 -0.28 21.28
CA ASN A 82 -0.14 -1.21 22.35
C ASN A 82 1.02 -2.13 21.93
N VAL A 83 2.24 -1.73 22.27
CA VAL A 83 3.47 -2.50 21.96
C VAL A 83 3.54 -3.88 22.64
N LYS A 84 2.68 -4.15 23.62
CA LYS A 84 2.59 -5.46 24.29
C LYS A 84 1.69 -6.44 23.52
N SER A 85 0.96 -5.99 22.51
CA SER A 85 0.15 -6.87 21.67
C SER A 85 1.04 -7.76 20.79
N ALA A 86 0.64 -9.02 20.63
CA ALA A 86 1.41 -9.99 19.84
C ALA A 86 1.63 -9.55 18.37
N PRO A 87 0.65 -8.96 17.65
CA PRO A 87 0.88 -8.45 16.30
C PRO A 87 1.95 -7.36 16.22
N VAL A 88 1.93 -6.41 17.16
CA VAL A 88 2.90 -5.30 17.21
C VAL A 88 4.30 -5.80 17.54
N ALA A 89 4.40 -6.68 18.55
CA ALA A 89 5.68 -7.29 18.93
C ALA A 89 6.29 -8.09 17.76
N LEU A 90 5.46 -8.86 17.04
CA LEU A 90 5.88 -9.63 15.88
C LEU A 90 6.37 -8.71 14.74
N ALA A 91 5.65 -7.61 14.47
CA ALA A 91 6.05 -6.63 13.46
C ALA A 91 7.40 -5.97 13.82
N LEU A 92 7.62 -5.61 15.08
CA LEU A 92 8.89 -5.03 15.54
C LEU A 92 10.04 -6.02 15.40
N ILE A 93 9.86 -7.28 15.84
CA ILE A 93 10.87 -8.33 15.71
C ILE A 93 11.18 -8.59 14.24
N GLY A 94 10.16 -8.70 13.38
CA GLY A 94 10.32 -8.90 11.95
C GLY A 94 11.08 -7.76 11.27
N THR A 95 10.79 -6.52 11.67
CA THR A 95 11.51 -5.34 11.18
C THR A 95 12.98 -5.37 11.58
N ILE A 96 13.30 -5.72 12.84
CA ILE A 96 14.68 -5.84 13.33
C ILE A 96 15.43 -6.94 12.55
N ILE A 97 14.80 -8.10 12.35
CA ILE A 97 15.39 -9.20 11.57
C ILE A 97 15.70 -8.72 10.14
N THR A 98 14.74 -8.04 9.50
CA THR A 98 14.91 -7.53 8.13
C THR A 98 16.03 -6.51 8.06
N ILE A 99 16.10 -5.56 8.98
CA ILE A 99 17.19 -4.57 9.07
C ILE A 99 18.55 -5.26 9.23
N ALA A 100 18.64 -6.25 10.11
CA ALA A 100 19.89 -7.01 10.34
C ALA A 100 20.33 -7.75 9.08
N LEU A 101 19.41 -8.35 8.32
CA LEU A 101 19.70 -9.03 7.06
C LEU A 101 20.16 -8.05 5.97
N VAL A 102 19.51 -6.88 5.87
CA VAL A 102 19.91 -5.81 4.95
C VAL A 102 21.30 -5.27 5.31
N ALA A 103 21.56 -5.01 6.59
CA ALA A 103 22.85 -4.53 7.07
C ALA A 103 23.98 -5.52 6.76
N ARG A 104 23.70 -6.82 6.80
CA ARG A 104 24.63 -7.90 6.42
C ARG A 104 24.72 -8.12 4.90
N LYS A 105 24.03 -7.29 4.09
CA LYS A 105 24.01 -7.38 2.62
C LYS A 105 23.61 -8.77 2.09
N VAL A 106 22.72 -9.47 2.81
CA VAL A 106 22.20 -10.77 2.37
C VAL A 106 21.38 -10.58 1.09
N ARG A 107 21.65 -11.39 0.06
CA ARG A 107 20.86 -11.35 -1.18
C ARG A 107 19.41 -11.78 -0.87
N GLY A 108 18.44 -10.93 -1.25
CA GLY A 108 17.02 -11.18 -0.95
C GLY A 108 16.65 -10.95 0.51
N ALA A 109 17.38 -10.09 1.26
CA ALA A 109 17.15 -9.80 2.68
C ALA A 109 15.70 -9.48 3.02
N LEU A 110 15.00 -8.72 2.15
CA LEU A 110 13.59 -8.38 2.34
C LEU A 110 12.71 -9.63 2.30
N LEU A 111 12.91 -10.51 1.31
CA LEU A 111 12.15 -11.75 1.19
C LEU A 111 12.38 -12.66 2.41
N TRP A 112 13.65 -12.86 2.80
CA TRP A 112 13.99 -13.65 3.98
C TRP A 112 13.43 -13.06 5.27
N GLY A 113 13.43 -11.72 5.39
CA GLY A 113 12.81 -11.03 6.52
C GLY A 113 11.31 -11.27 6.62
N ILE A 114 10.60 -11.17 5.50
CA ILE A 114 9.15 -11.46 5.43
C ILE A 114 8.86 -12.91 5.78
N LEU A 115 9.57 -13.87 5.16
CA LEU A 115 9.37 -15.28 5.43
C LEU A 115 9.67 -15.64 6.88
N ALA A 116 10.77 -15.14 7.45
CA ALA A 116 11.11 -15.37 8.84
C ALA A 116 10.03 -14.83 9.79
N THR A 117 9.53 -13.62 9.54
CA THR A 117 8.46 -13.02 10.34
C THR A 117 7.17 -13.81 10.23
N TRP A 118 6.83 -14.27 9.04
CA TRP A 118 5.64 -15.08 8.80
C TRP A 118 5.71 -16.43 9.54
N VAL A 119 6.85 -17.12 9.45
CA VAL A 119 7.07 -18.39 10.18
C VAL A 119 6.99 -18.17 11.69
N LEU A 120 7.63 -17.11 12.22
CA LEU A 120 7.51 -16.73 13.63
C LEU A 120 6.05 -16.47 14.02
N GLY A 121 5.29 -15.79 13.15
CA GLY A 121 3.88 -15.54 13.36
C GLY A 121 3.04 -16.80 13.43
N ILE A 122 3.28 -17.78 12.56
CA ILE A 122 2.63 -19.11 12.63
C ILE A 122 2.95 -19.79 13.94
N VAL A 123 4.21 -19.80 14.38
CA VAL A 123 4.61 -20.37 15.66
C VAL A 123 3.89 -19.67 16.82
N CYS A 124 3.84 -18.35 16.82
CA CYS A 124 3.11 -17.58 17.83
C CYS A 124 1.60 -17.90 17.85
N GLN A 125 1.01 -18.12 16.68
CA GLN A 125 -0.40 -18.51 16.58
C GLN A 125 -0.65 -19.93 17.11
N LEU A 126 0.22 -20.88 16.80
CA LEU A 126 0.13 -22.26 17.31
C LEU A 126 0.35 -22.37 18.82
N THR A 127 1.21 -21.51 19.38
CA THR A 127 1.46 -21.45 20.83
C THR A 127 0.42 -20.65 21.61
N GLY A 128 -0.57 -20.04 20.92
CA GLY A 128 -1.61 -19.22 21.54
C GLY A 128 -1.16 -17.82 21.97
N LEU A 129 0.08 -17.42 21.67
CA LEU A 129 0.58 -16.07 21.92
C LEU A 129 -0.04 -15.04 20.95
N TYR A 130 -0.33 -15.47 19.71
CA TYR A 130 -1.02 -14.66 18.72
C TYR A 130 -2.48 -15.11 18.64
N VAL A 131 -3.38 -14.29 19.16
CA VAL A 131 -4.84 -14.53 19.11
C VAL A 131 -5.42 -13.86 17.87
N VAL A 132 -6.08 -14.66 17.04
CA VAL A 132 -6.79 -14.14 15.85
C VAL A 132 -7.98 -13.32 16.30
N ASN A 133 -8.00 -12.04 15.94
CA ASN A 133 -9.10 -11.13 16.18
C ASN A 133 -9.27 -10.22 14.94
N PRO A 134 -10.13 -10.59 13.99
CA PRO A 134 -10.33 -9.83 12.77
C PRO A 134 -10.81 -8.38 13.02
N ASP A 135 -11.58 -8.15 14.07
CA ASP A 135 -12.08 -6.82 14.43
C ASP A 135 -10.94 -5.88 14.87
N ALA A 136 -9.87 -6.46 15.43
CA ALA A 136 -8.65 -5.75 15.80
C ALA A 136 -7.56 -5.81 14.71
N GLY A 137 -7.90 -6.27 13.50
CA GLY A 137 -6.95 -6.40 12.38
C GLY A 137 -5.95 -7.56 12.48
N ALA A 138 -6.10 -8.46 13.45
CA ALA A 138 -5.25 -9.62 13.63
C ALA A 138 -5.84 -10.84 12.91
N TYR A 139 -5.46 -11.04 11.66
CA TYR A 139 -5.92 -12.17 10.83
C TYR A 139 -5.09 -13.43 11.05
N SER A 140 -5.65 -14.60 10.69
CA SER A 140 -4.90 -15.86 10.74
C SER A 140 -3.70 -15.84 9.80
N LEU A 141 -2.55 -16.23 10.34
CA LEU A 141 -1.28 -16.33 9.60
C LEU A 141 -1.09 -17.71 8.98
N ILE A 142 -1.94 -18.68 9.34
CA ILE A 142 -1.91 -20.03 8.79
C ILE A 142 -2.70 -20.01 7.46
N PRO A 143 -2.07 -20.36 6.33
CA PRO A 143 -2.76 -20.39 5.05
C PRO A 143 -3.80 -21.52 5.02
N THR A 144 -4.96 -21.25 4.47
CA THR A 144 -6.04 -22.24 4.29
C THR A 144 -5.73 -23.24 3.17
N ALA A 145 -4.86 -22.86 2.23
CA ALA A 145 -4.39 -23.71 1.14
C ALA A 145 -2.98 -23.30 0.71
N ILE A 146 -2.14 -24.28 0.33
CA ILE A 146 -0.79 -24.02 -0.19
C ILE A 146 -0.86 -23.50 -1.63
N VAL A 147 -1.82 -23.98 -2.40
CA VAL A 147 -2.10 -23.54 -3.77
C VAL A 147 -3.60 -23.41 -3.93
N SER A 148 -4.03 -22.26 -4.41
CA SER A 148 -5.43 -22.04 -4.78
C SER A 148 -5.50 -21.41 -6.17
N ALA A 149 -6.51 -21.76 -6.96
CA ALA A 149 -6.77 -21.07 -8.20
C ALA A 149 -7.16 -19.61 -7.92
N PRO A 150 -6.69 -18.64 -8.74
CA PRO A 150 -7.10 -17.26 -8.56
C PRO A 150 -8.63 -17.15 -8.71
N PRO A 151 -9.28 -16.31 -7.88
CA PRO A 151 -10.72 -16.09 -8.01
C PRO A 151 -11.04 -15.49 -9.40
N SER A 152 -12.24 -15.75 -9.89
CA SER A 152 -12.70 -15.18 -11.16
C SER A 152 -12.69 -13.64 -11.10
N ILE A 153 -12.11 -13.02 -12.11
CA ILE A 153 -12.12 -11.55 -12.28
C ILE A 153 -13.42 -11.05 -12.93
N MET A 154 -14.29 -11.94 -13.41
CA MET A 154 -15.54 -11.60 -14.10
C MET A 154 -16.45 -10.63 -13.34
N PRO A 155 -16.56 -10.68 -12.01
CA PRO A 155 -17.39 -9.74 -11.26
C PRO A 155 -16.95 -8.28 -11.37
N VAL A 156 -15.66 -8.04 -11.61
CA VAL A 156 -15.06 -6.69 -11.71
C VAL A 156 -14.63 -6.34 -13.13
N PHE A 157 -14.49 -7.33 -14.01
CA PHE A 157 -14.02 -7.13 -15.36
C PHE A 157 -15.02 -6.28 -16.17
N ALA A 158 -14.52 -5.23 -16.80
CA ALA A 158 -15.30 -4.29 -17.61
C ALA A 158 -16.53 -3.67 -16.90
N LYS A 159 -16.54 -3.61 -15.56
CA LYS A 159 -17.62 -2.98 -14.76
C LYS A 159 -17.40 -1.50 -14.52
N MET A 160 -16.64 -0.83 -15.39
CA MET A 160 -16.43 0.61 -15.33
C MET A 160 -17.74 1.36 -15.56
N SER A 161 -17.99 2.42 -14.78
CA SER A 161 -19.14 3.29 -14.93
C SER A 161 -18.70 4.75 -14.96
N PHE A 162 -19.20 5.47 -15.91
CA PHE A 162 -18.99 6.91 -16.05
C PHE A 162 -20.20 7.72 -15.57
N SER A 163 -21.21 7.07 -14.98
CA SER A 163 -22.41 7.72 -14.46
C SER A 163 -22.15 8.37 -13.11
N GLY A 164 -22.75 9.53 -12.88
CA GLY A 164 -22.65 10.26 -11.61
C GLY A 164 -21.35 11.04 -11.41
N LEU A 165 -20.55 11.21 -12.45
CA LEU A 165 -19.30 11.95 -12.41
C LEU A 165 -19.53 13.45 -12.54
N HIS A 166 -19.02 14.23 -11.59
CA HIS A 166 -18.71 15.63 -11.83
C HIS A 166 -17.40 15.70 -12.63
N ILE A 167 -17.45 16.21 -13.85
CA ILE A 167 -16.32 16.24 -14.78
C ILE A 167 -15.07 16.86 -14.15
N LEU A 168 -15.23 17.93 -13.38
CA LEU A 168 -14.10 18.60 -12.72
C LEU A 168 -13.45 17.70 -11.66
N ASP A 169 -14.25 17.02 -10.83
CA ASP A 169 -13.72 16.09 -9.82
C ASP A 169 -13.02 14.89 -10.44
N PHE A 170 -13.58 14.39 -11.54
CA PHE A 170 -12.98 13.29 -12.29
C PHE A 170 -11.62 13.69 -12.88
N LEU A 171 -11.54 14.85 -13.51
CA LEU A 171 -10.29 15.38 -14.05
C LEU A 171 -9.23 15.57 -12.93
N VAL A 172 -9.63 16.13 -11.78
CA VAL A 172 -8.72 16.28 -10.63
C VAL A 172 -8.19 14.92 -10.16
N VAL A 173 -9.05 13.91 -10.09
CA VAL A 173 -8.65 12.55 -9.69
C VAL A 173 -7.69 11.94 -10.71
N VAL A 174 -8.02 11.98 -12.00
CA VAL A 174 -7.15 11.45 -13.08
C VAL A 174 -5.80 12.17 -13.10
N PHE A 175 -5.78 13.51 -12.99
CA PHE A 175 -4.53 14.27 -12.92
C PHE A 175 -3.70 13.95 -11.70
N SER A 176 -4.34 13.76 -10.53
CA SER A 176 -3.63 13.42 -9.29
C SER A 176 -2.94 12.07 -9.40
N PHE A 177 -3.58 11.08 -10.02
CA PHE A 177 -2.98 9.77 -10.24
C PHE A 177 -1.88 9.80 -11.28
N LEU A 178 -2.15 10.45 -12.42
CA LEU A 178 -1.14 10.66 -13.46
C LEU A 178 0.12 11.32 -12.88
N PHE A 179 -0.05 12.29 -11.98
CA PHE A 179 1.07 12.95 -11.32
C PHE A 179 1.85 12.01 -10.40
N VAL A 180 1.16 11.16 -9.63
CA VAL A 180 1.82 10.14 -8.79
C VAL A 180 2.59 9.16 -9.65
N ASP A 181 1.97 8.62 -10.71
CA ASP A 181 2.59 7.64 -11.61
C ASP A 181 3.77 8.20 -12.42
N LEU A 182 3.82 9.53 -12.61
CA LEU A 182 4.98 10.17 -13.23
C LEU A 182 6.22 10.14 -12.32
N PHE A 183 6.03 10.05 -10.99
CA PHE A 183 7.13 10.01 -10.02
C PHE A 183 7.52 8.59 -9.58
N ASP A 184 6.65 7.60 -9.82
CA ASP A 184 6.93 6.18 -9.57
C ASP A 184 7.68 5.54 -10.74
#